data_f91ed4732276f7869f577ed08ef3b603
#
_entry.id   f91ed4732276f7869f577ed08ef3b603
#
_cell.length_a   1.000
_cell.length_b   1.000
_cell.length_c   1.000
_cell.angle_alpha   90.00
_cell.angle_beta   90.00
_cell.angle_gamma   90.00
#
_symmetry.space_group_name_H-M   'P 1'
#
loop_
_entity.id
_entity.type
_entity.pdbx_description
1 polymer ?
#
loop_
_entity_poly.entity_id
_entity_poly.type
_entity_poly.pdbx_seq_one_letter_code
_entity_poly.pdbx_strand_id
1 'polypeptide(L)'
;MKKRILISALLLFGSTVFANDLPTDGAFQINHPNGKLYLKGELKNDEKEGTWEFYYDNGQLQAVEKYSGGRPVGVWKYYDEKGKLTKKVDRLMEGSDQCVFASDGSTYC
;
A
#
# COMPACT_ATOMS: atom_id res chain seq x y z
N MET A 1 18.46 8.46 -8.67
CA MET A 1 18.47 8.09 -8.64
C MET A 1 18.21 7.30 -8.94
N LYS A 2 18.24 6.87 -9.35
CA LYS A 2 17.79 6.17 -9.61
C LYS A 2 18.32 5.04 -9.64
N LYS A 3 18.30 4.23 -9.06
CA LYS A 3 18.79 3.10 -8.92
C LYS A 3 18.55 2.17 -9.93
N ARG A 4 17.67 2.29 -10.71
CA ARG A 4 17.42 1.29 -11.56
C ARG A 4 18.53 1.03 -12.44
N ILE A 5 19.38 1.82 -12.59
CA ILE A 5 20.43 1.61 -13.39
C ILE A 5 21.21 0.44 -13.11
N LEU A 6 21.40 0.13 -11.94
CA LEU A 6 22.16 -0.96 -11.59
C LEU A 6 21.71 -2.18 -12.10
N ILE A 7 20.50 -2.30 -12.16
CA ILE A 7 19.95 -3.47 -12.57
C ILE A 7 20.42 -3.98 -13.81
N SER A 8 20.74 -3.15 -14.69
CA SER A 8 21.07 -3.68 -15.96
C SER A 8 22.22 -4.59 -15.86
N ALA A 9 23.05 -4.35 -14.98
CA ALA A 9 24.20 -5.16 -14.91
C ALA A 9 23.85 -6.54 -14.59
N LEU A 10 22.93 -6.71 -13.77
CA LEU A 10 22.58 -7.99 -13.37
C LEU A 10 22.03 -8.79 -14.45
N LEU A 11 21.44 -8.18 -15.35
CA LEU A 11 20.85 -8.91 -16.35
C LEU A 11 21.77 -9.82 -16.99
N LEU A 12 22.99 -9.52 -16.95
CA LEU A 12 23.88 -10.36 -17.58
C LEU A 12 23.75 -11.73 -17.13
N PHE A 13 23.44 -11.92 -15.96
CA PHE A 13 23.35 -13.22 -15.49
C PHE A 13 22.03 -13.67 -15.53
N GLY A 14 21.29 -12.92 -15.86
CA GLY A 14 20.09 -13.36 -15.89
C GLY A 14 19.54 -13.50 -14.68
N SER A 15 19.16 -13.67 -14.25
CA SER A 15 18.58 -13.90 -13.12
C SER A 15 18.50 -13.02 -12.28
N THR A 16 18.47 -12.59 -12.04
CA THR A 16 18.49 -11.98 -11.15
C THR A 16 17.85 -11.02 -10.78
N VAL A 17 17.44 -10.61 -10.61
CA VAL A 17 16.94 -9.83 -10.20
C VAL A 17 16.37 -9.35 -9.64
N PHE A 18 16.03 -9.06 -9.41
CA PHE A 18 15.53 -8.72 -8.95
C PHE A 18 15.07 -8.04 -8.03
N ALA A 19 14.94 -7.93 -7.30
CA ALA A 19 14.63 -7.36 -6.15
C ALA A 19 14.72 -5.97 -6.34
N ASN A 20 15.65 -5.57 -6.89
CA ASN A 20 15.72 -4.25 -7.04
C ASN A 20 15.02 -3.80 -8.17
N ASP A 21 14.38 -4.60 -8.82
CA ASP A 21 13.67 -4.24 -9.93
C ASP A 21 12.31 -3.72 -9.63
N LEU A 22 12.08 -3.17 -8.49
CA LEU A 22 10.77 -2.64 -8.20
C LEU A 22 10.53 -1.45 -9.08
N PRO A 23 9.37 -1.30 -9.62
CA PRO A 23 9.09 -0.20 -10.50
C PRO A 23 9.09 1.12 -9.75
N THR A 24 9.44 2.19 -10.41
CA THR A 24 9.35 3.48 -9.77
C THR A 24 8.08 4.18 -10.19
N ASP A 25 7.49 3.74 -11.27
CA ASP A 25 6.25 4.30 -11.75
C ASP A 25 5.36 3.17 -12.18
N GLY A 26 4.09 3.32 -11.94
CA GLY A 26 3.12 2.37 -12.44
C GLY A 26 2.63 1.41 -11.40
N ALA A 27 1.90 0.44 -11.83
CA ALA A 27 1.26 -0.52 -10.94
C ALA A 27 2.29 -1.37 -10.23
N PHE A 28 2.01 -1.65 -8.99
CA PHE A 28 2.93 -2.41 -8.17
C PHE A 28 2.14 -3.39 -7.35
N GLN A 29 2.56 -4.62 -7.26
CA GLN A 29 1.87 -5.58 -6.42
C GLN A 29 2.82 -6.65 -5.92
N ILE A 30 2.49 -7.17 -4.77
CA ILE A 30 3.28 -8.22 -4.14
C ILE A 30 2.31 -9.29 -3.68
N ASN A 31 2.73 -10.52 -3.72
CA ASN A 31 1.88 -11.62 -3.29
C ASN A 31 2.40 -12.23 -1.99
N HIS A 32 1.49 -12.86 -1.28
CA HIS A 32 1.85 -13.66 -0.11
C HIS A 32 2.58 -14.90 -0.60
N PRO A 33 3.27 -15.57 0.27
CA PRO A 33 3.95 -16.81 -0.12
C PRO A 33 3.00 -17.85 -0.69
N ASN A 34 1.73 -17.82 -0.32
CA ASN A 34 0.78 -18.77 -0.84
C ASN A 34 0.28 -18.38 -2.23
N GLY A 35 0.82 -17.32 -2.81
CA GLY A 35 0.43 -16.90 -4.14
C GLY A 35 -0.70 -15.92 -4.21
N LYS A 36 -1.39 -15.68 -3.11
CA LYS A 36 -2.49 -14.75 -3.16
C LYS A 36 -1.98 -13.33 -3.00
N LEU A 37 -2.69 -12.39 -3.52
CA LEU A 37 -2.27 -11.00 -3.51
C LEU A 37 -2.12 -10.49 -2.09
N TYR A 38 -1.02 -9.84 -1.79
CA TYR A 38 -0.78 -9.28 -0.50
C TYR A 38 -1.06 -7.76 -0.54
N LEU A 39 -0.55 -7.07 -1.55
CA LEU A 39 -0.85 -5.67 -1.67
C LEU A 39 -0.77 -5.22 -3.11
N LYS A 40 -1.44 -4.14 -3.43
CA LYS A 40 -1.31 -3.55 -4.73
C LYS A 40 -1.54 -2.06 -4.63
N GLY A 41 -0.92 -1.32 -5.51
CA GLY A 41 -1.05 0.12 -5.55
C GLY A 41 -0.31 0.67 -6.75
N GLU A 42 -0.01 1.94 -6.70
CA GLU A 42 0.72 2.58 -7.79
C GLU A 42 1.84 3.40 -7.24
N LEU A 43 2.92 3.49 -7.99
CA LEU A 43 4.04 4.32 -7.63
C LEU A 43 4.19 5.39 -8.70
N LYS A 44 4.62 6.56 -8.26
CA LYS A 44 4.90 7.62 -9.17
C LYS A 44 6.12 8.33 -8.63
N ASN A 45 7.20 8.33 -9.40
CA ASN A 45 8.46 8.91 -8.97
C ASN A 45 8.91 8.33 -7.64
N ASP A 46 8.77 7.02 -7.51
CA ASP A 46 9.19 6.30 -6.31
C ASP A 46 8.32 6.58 -5.10
N GLU A 47 7.20 7.23 -5.28
CA GLU A 47 6.32 7.52 -4.16
C GLU A 47 4.98 6.86 -4.36
N LYS A 48 4.31 6.54 -3.28
CA LYS A 48 3.00 5.94 -3.37
C LYS A 48 2.02 6.97 -3.91
N GLU A 49 1.15 6.52 -4.76
CA GLU A 49 0.17 7.41 -5.36
C GLU A 49 -1.15 6.67 -5.48
N GLY A 50 -2.26 7.33 -5.19
CA GLY A 50 -3.56 6.72 -5.37
C GLY A 50 -3.92 5.75 -4.28
N THR A 51 -4.73 4.79 -4.60
CA THR A 51 -5.25 3.84 -3.63
C THR A 51 -4.34 2.64 -3.51
N TRP A 52 -4.03 2.28 -2.28
CA TRP A 52 -3.23 1.09 -1.99
C TRP A 52 -4.08 0.14 -1.18
N GLU A 53 -4.15 -1.11 -1.60
CA GLU A 53 -4.96 -2.11 -0.96
C GLU A 53 -4.10 -3.22 -0.43
N PHE A 54 -4.39 -3.66 0.78
CA PHE A 54 -3.64 -4.73 1.41
C PHE A 54 -4.60 -5.85 1.71
N TYR A 55 -4.15 -7.08 1.58
CA TYR A 55 -5.00 -8.24 1.76
C TYR A 55 -4.39 -9.24 2.72
N TYR A 56 -5.24 -9.90 3.47
CA TYR A 56 -4.80 -10.99 4.32
C TYR A 56 -4.47 -12.18 3.44
N ASP A 57 -3.81 -13.17 4.00
CA ASP A 57 -3.44 -14.33 3.21
C ASP A 57 -4.64 -15.20 2.86
N ASN A 58 -5.80 -14.94 3.44
CA ASN A 58 -7.01 -15.68 3.06
C ASN A 58 -7.74 -14.95 1.92
N GLY A 59 -7.18 -13.85 1.42
CA GLY A 59 -7.79 -13.15 0.30
C GLY A 59 -8.70 -12.01 0.68
N GLN A 60 -8.99 -11.84 1.96
CA GLN A 60 -9.88 -10.77 2.37
C GLN A 60 -9.14 -9.45 2.44
N LEU A 61 -9.81 -8.38 2.14
CA LEU A 61 -9.22 -7.06 2.16
C LEU A 61 -8.86 -6.71 3.60
N GLN A 62 -7.66 -6.25 3.83
CA GLN A 62 -7.18 -5.91 5.13
C GLN A 62 -7.18 -4.41 5.36
N ALA A 63 -6.81 -3.65 4.38
CA ALA A 63 -6.72 -2.21 4.53
C ALA A 63 -6.79 -1.51 3.19
N VAL A 64 -7.30 -0.30 3.21
CA VAL A 64 -7.32 0.55 2.03
C VAL A 64 -6.73 1.86 2.47
N GLU A 65 -5.67 2.27 1.79
CA GLU A 65 -4.98 3.50 2.11
C GLU A 65 -4.93 4.36 0.86
N LYS A 66 -4.81 5.65 1.03
CA LYS A 66 -4.72 6.55 -0.11
C LYS A 66 -3.56 7.49 0.07
N TYR A 67 -2.90 7.78 -1.03
CA TYR A 67 -1.73 8.62 -1.01
C TYR A 67 -1.75 9.62 -2.15
N SER A 68 -1.08 10.73 -1.95
CA SER A 68 -0.91 11.72 -2.98
C SER A 68 0.51 12.21 -2.84
N GLY A 69 1.37 11.89 -3.81
CA GLY A 69 2.76 12.29 -3.73
C GLY A 69 3.46 11.74 -2.51
N GLY A 70 3.12 10.53 -2.11
CA GLY A 70 3.74 9.90 -0.96
C GLY A 70 3.12 10.29 0.36
N ARG A 71 2.17 11.20 0.37
CA ARG A 71 1.57 11.66 1.61
C ARG A 71 0.23 10.98 1.85
N PRO A 72 -0.08 10.58 3.06
CA PRO A 72 -1.36 9.96 3.33
C PRO A 72 -2.49 10.97 3.17
N VAL A 73 -3.53 10.61 2.47
CA VAL A 73 -4.68 11.48 2.27
C VAL A 73 -5.95 10.65 2.28
N GLY A 74 -7.05 11.31 2.42
CA GLY A 74 -8.35 10.66 2.30
C GLY A 74 -8.71 9.84 3.52
N VAL A 75 -9.61 8.93 3.35
CA VAL A 75 -10.08 8.09 4.43
C VAL A 75 -9.46 6.73 4.27
N TRP A 76 -8.77 6.27 5.30
CA TRP A 76 -8.14 4.97 5.30
C TRP A 76 -9.03 4.02 6.08
N LYS A 77 -9.20 2.79 5.59
CA LYS A 77 -10.08 1.82 6.21
C LYS A 77 -9.34 0.55 6.51
N TYR A 78 -9.71 -0.07 7.62
CA TYR A 78 -9.07 -1.31 8.03
C TYR A 78 -10.15 -2.34 8.33
N TYR A 79 -9.91 -3.58 7.98
CA TYR A 79 -10.89 -4.64 8.11
C TYR A 79 -10.28 -5.84 8.82
N ASP A 80 -11.11 -6.65 9.46
CA ASP A 80 -10.60 -7.85 10.10
C ASP A 80 -10.60 -8.99 9.08
N GLU A 81 -10.18 -10.15 9.49
CA GLU A 81 -10.05 -11.27 8.57
C GLU A 81 -11.37 -11.79 8.05
N LYS A 82 -12.46 -11.34 8.61
CA LYS A 82 -13.75 -11.77 8.15
C LYS A 82 -14.38 -10.73 7.26
N GLY A 83 -13.67 -9.66 6.98
CA GLY A 83 -14.18 -8.63 6.10
C GLY A 83 -14.93 -7.52 6.78
N LYS A 84 -14.92 -7.50 8.12
CA LYS A 84 -15.65 -6.49 8.83
C LYS A 84 -14.81 -5.25 9.03
N LEU A 85 -15.37 -4.09 8.78
CA LEU A 85 -14.66 -2.85 8.96
C LEU A 85 -14.40 -2.63 10.45
N THR A 86 -13.15 -2.41 10.84
CA THR A 86 -12.82 -2.22 12.24
C THR A 86 -12.35 -0.82 12.55
N LYS A 87 -11.89 -0.06 11.55
CA LYS A 87 -11.37 1.24 11.85
C LYS A 87 -11.36 2.12 10.61
N LYS A 88 -11.58 3.39 10.78
CA LYS A 88 -11.46 4.35 9.70
C LYS A 88 -10.63 5.52 10.23
N VAL A 89 -9.73 6.03 9.43
CA VAL A 89 -8.90 7.16 9.81
C VAL A 89 -9.04 8.19 8.71
N ASP A 90 -9.42 9.40 9.08
CA ASP A 90 -9.60 10.45 8.09
C ASP A 90 -8.32 11.26 8.00
N ARG A 91 -7.57 11.05 6.95
CA ARG A 91 -6.31 11.72 6.77
C ARG A 91 -6.47 13.12 6.19
N LEU A 92 -7.67 13.48 5.90
CA LEU A 92 -7.89 14.81 5.40
C LEU A 92 -7.67 15.80 6.51
N MET A 93 -7.74 15.33 7.75
CA MET A 93 -7.56 16.20 8.85
C MET A 93 -6.15 16.13 9.38
N GLU A 94 -5.22 15.60 8.63
CA GLU A 94 -3.95 15.43 9.17
C GLU A 94 -3.37 16.71 9.57
N GLY A 95 -2.54 16.71 10.42
CA GLY A 95 -1.96 17.88 10.86
C GLY A 95 -2.56 18.37 12.08
N SER A 96 -3.77 18.22 12.26
CA SER A 96 -4.29 18.67 13.49
C SER A 96 -4.77 17.51 14.11
N ASP A 97 -5.93 17.27 14.09
CA ASP A 97 -6.43 16.24 14.84
C ASP A 97 -6.84 15.21 13.97
N GLN A 98 -6.32 14.11 13.96
CA GLN A 98 -6.74 13.02 13.16
C GLN A 98 -7.73 12.24 13.93
N CYS A 99 -8.91 12.17 13.50
CA CYS A 99 -9.95 11.43 14.22
C CYS A 99 -10.07 10.03 13.70
N VAL A 100 -10.20 9.10 14.59
CA VAL A 100 -10.32 7.71 14.23
C VAL A 100 -11.74 7.27 14.53
N PHE A 101 -12.40 6.66 13.56
CA PHE A 101 -13.76 6.20 13.74
C PHE A 101 -13.73 4.69 13.84
N ALA A 102 -14.20 4.19 14.93
CA ALA A 102 -14.23 2.75 15.12
C ALA A 102 -15.52 2.19 14.53
N SER A 103 -15.55 0.91 14.34
CA SER A 103 -16.73 0.30 13.74
C SER A 103 -17.93 0.39 14.63
N ASP A 104 -17.76 0.63 15.93
CA ASP A 104 -18.88 0.72 16.81
C ASP A 104 -19.44 2.13 16.85
N GLY A 105 -18.92 3.02 16.04
CA GLY A 105 -19.45 4.37 16.03
C GLY A 105 -18.66 5.33 16.87
N SER A 106 -17.69 4.89 17.61
CA SER A 106 -16.91 5.77 18.45
C SER A 106 -15.95 6.58 17.62
N THR A 107 -15.58 7.74 18.15
CA THR A 107 -14.63 8.61 17.46
C THR A 107 -13.57 9.01 18.46
N TYR A 108 -12.31 8.87 18.07
CA TYR A 108 -11.22 9.23 18.93
C TYR A 108 -10.38 10.24 18.19
N CYS A 109 -10.10 11.32 18.79
CA CYS A 109 -9.27 12.35 18.16
C CYS A 109 -8.04 12.69 18.98
#